data_6110f7d8f0109913531da94ea17fe847
#
_entry.id   6110f7d8f0109913531da94ea17fe847
#
_cell.length_a   1.000
_cell.length_b   1.000
_cell.length_c   1.000
_cell.angle_alpha   90.00
_cell.angle_beta   90.00
_cell.angle_gamma   90.00
#
_symmetry.space_group_name_H-M   'P 1'
#
loop_
_entity.id
_entity.type
_entity.pdbx_description
1 polymer ?
#
loop_
_entity_poly.entity_id
_entity_poly.type
_entity_poly.pdbx_seq_one_letter_code
_entity_poly.pdbx_strand_id
1 'polypeptide(L)'
;LHSLRRRQRQMCIRDRYTITEKHAQDLAEIAEVTGINGLRDLHRQEGFIAPLPEGVMEFGGKMFEISKDGTEGRSSSPNPIDVKRTVDAIREAKMTCEAVLVMVHSHEIRKDNDEEADYFLEEFARACIDAGASAVIGGGTHQLKGIELYRDCPIFYCLGNFIFENQYVRLLPADYMEKYGLNIHTAASIGIARRQEQSSHSLYEIPEVYRSVLPYFEICQGKCTHLELLPVELGMDRENAEKNIPYVADEKTAEKIAEYLTRVSKRYGTEWEYKEGRIVLHA
;
A
#
# COMPACT_ATOMS: atom_id res chain seq x y z
N LEU A 1 1.51 -1.13 29.71
CA LEU A 1 1.08 -0.92 28.32
C LEU A 1 -0.21 -0.10 28.33
N HIS A 2 -0.11 1.23 28.27
CA HIS A 2 -1.26 2.08 28.07
C HIS A 2 -1.68 1.92 26.60
N SER A 3 -2.79 1.24 26.35
CA SER A 3 -3.48 1.23 25.06
C SER A 3 -3.91 2.66 24.76
N LEU A 4 -3.07 3.40 24.09
CA LEU A 4 -3.48 4.67 23.49
C LEU A 4 -4.55 4.35 22.46
N ARG A 5 -5.69 5.00 22.58
CA ARG A 5 -6.89 4.86 21.77
C ARG A 5 -6.50 4.75 20.31
N ARG A 6 -6.83 3.61 19.68
CA ARG A 6 -6.74 3.44 18.23
C ARG A 6 -7.58 4.53 17.56
N ARG A 7 -6.94 5.61 17.15
CA ARG A 7 -7.56 6.58 16.25
C ARG A 7 -7.25 6.11 14.83
N GLN A 8 -8.16 5.33 14.27
CA GLN A 8 -8.12 5.07 12.83
C GLN A 8 -8.42 6.40 12.13
N ARG A 9 -7.48 6.83 11.28
CA ARG A 9 -7.63 8.04 10.47
C ARG A 9 -7.49 7.65 9.02
N GLN A 10 -8.41 8.11 8.21
CA GLN A 10 -8.29 8.03 6.77
C GLN A 10 -7.48 9.22 6.28
N MET A 11 -6.45 8.95 5.50
CA MET A 11 -5.62 9.98 4.85
C MET A 11 -6.04 10.10 3.39
N CYS A 12 -6.27 11.33 2.95
CA CYS A 12 -6.52 11.61 1.55
C CYS A 12 -5.19 11.63 0.78
N ILE A 13 -5.19 10.98 -0.36
CA ILE A 13 -4.07 10.97 -1.31
C ILE A 13 -4.37 11.97 -2.40
N ARG A 14 -3.36 12.74 -2.80
CA ARG A 14 -3.44 13.66 -3.94
C ARG A 14 -2.68 13.04 -5.10
N ASP A 15 -3.42 12.47 -6.03
CA ASP A 15 -2.86 12.06 -7.31
C ASP A 15 -2.57 13.30 -8.16
N ARG A 16 -1.40 13.30 -8.78
CA ARG A 16 -0.95 14.29 -9.74
C ARG A 16 -0.60 13.57 -11.03
N TYR A 17 -1.26 13.94 -12.09
CA TYR A 17 -0.98 13.48 -13.44
C TYR A 17 -0.36 14.63 -14.21
N THR A 18 0.79 14.41 -14.84
CA THR A 18 1.49 15.41 -15.64
C THR A 18 1.52 14.91 -17.07
N ILE A 19 1.13 15.76 -18.00
CA ILE A 19 1.08 15.44 -19.44
C ILE A 19 1.66 16.60 -20.27
N THR A 20 2.12 16.31 -21.47
CA THR A 20 2.55 17.33 -22.41
C THR A 20 1.36 18.15 -22.93
N GLU A 21 1.65 19.32 -23.48
CA GLU A 21 0.65 20.17 -24.11
C GLU A 21 -0.06 19.46 -25.28
N LYS A 22 0.69 18.63 -26.03
CA LYS A 22 0.12 17.81 -27.10
C LYS A 22 -0.95 16.85 -26.56
N HIS A 23 -0.64 16.07 -25.53
CA HIS A 23 -1.61 15.14 -24.94
C HIS A 23 -2.77 15.87 -24.26
N ALA A 24 -2.54 17.08 -23.73
CA ALA A 24 -3.63 17.91 -23.22
C ALA A 24 -4.61 18.32 -24.31
N GLN A 25 -4.11 18.68 -25.51
CA GLN A 25 -4.95 18.98 -26.68
C GLN A 25 -5.72 17.73 -27.15
N ASP A 26 -5.04 16.59 -27.29
CA ASP A 26 -5.67 15.32 -27.68
C ASP A 26 -6.83 14.94 -26.70
N LEU A 27 -6.60 15.07 -25.37
CA LEU A 27 -7.63 14.83 -24.36
C LEU A 27 -8.77 15.85 -24.41
N ALA A 28 -8.48 17.13 -24.71
CA ALA A 28 -9.51 18.16 -24.85
C ALA A 28 -10.45 17.86 -26.03
N GLU A 29 -9.91 17.45 -27.18
CA GLU A 29 -10.69 17.04 -28.36
C GLU A 29 -11.58 15.83 -28.03
N ILE A 30 -11.04 14.83 -27.34
CA ILE A 30 -11.83 13.66 -26.89
C ILE A 30 -12.92 14.08 -25.90
N ALA A 31 -12.60 14.99 -24.96
CA ALA A 31 -13.59 15.49 -24.01
C ALA A 31 -14.76 16.23 -24.67
N GLU A 32 -14.47 17.03 -25.70
CA GLU A 32 -15.49 17.75 -26.48
C GLU A 32 -16.42 16.78 -27.22
N VAL A 33 -15.85 15.82 -27.96
CA VAL A 33 -16.63 14.86 -28.77
C VAL A 33 -17.46 13.93 -27.88
N THR A 34 -16.93 13.51 -26.70
CA THR A 34 -17.59 12.54 -25.81
C THR A 34 -18.51 13.21 -24.79
N GLY A 35 -18.36 14.51 -24.54
CA GLY A 35 -19.05 15.20 -23.45
C GLY A 35 -18.70 14.72 -22.05
N ILE A 36 -17.54 14.04 -21.88
CA ILE A 36 -17.14 13.39 -20.60
C ILE A 36 -17.04 14.36 -19.43
N ASN A 37 -16.74 15.64 -19.70
CA ASN A 37 -16.66 16.71 -18.73
C ASN A 37 -17.93 17.55 -18.64
N GLY A 38 -18.95 17.31 -19.51
CA GLY A 38 -20.05 18.23 -19.78
C GLY A 38 -20.78 18.76 -18.54
N LEU A 39 -21.10 17.90 -17.55
CA LEU A 39 -21.74 18.33 -16.32
C LEU A 39 -20.82 19.25 -15.48
N ARG A 40 -19.54 18.93 -15.41
CA ARG A 40 -18.59 19.71 -14.63
C ARG A 40 -18.28 21.05 -15.28
N ASP A 41 -18.20 21.08 -16.60
CA ASP A 41 -18.01 22.31 -17.36
C ASP A 41 -19.23 23.24 -17.24
N LEU A 42 -20.45 22.68 -17.28
CA LEU A 42 -21.66 23.44 -16.99
C LEU A 42 -21.63 24.03 -15.58
N HIS A 43 -21.28 23.25 -14.56
CA HIS A 43 -21.18 23.73 -13.18
C HIS A 43 -20.13 24.82 -13.00
N ARG A 44 -19.03 24.80 -13.78
CA ARG A 44 -18.05 25.91 -13.79
C ARG A 44 -18.63 27.17 -14.41
N GLN A 45 -19.31 27.03 -15.53
CA GLN A 45 -19.96 28.15 -16.22
C GLN A 45 -21.02 28.81 -15.33
N GLU A 46 -21.76 28.02 -14.58
CA GLU A 46 -22.79 28.49 -13.65
C GLU A 46 -22.23 28.97 -12.30
N GLY A 47 -20.92 28.77 -12.04
CA GLY A 47 -20.26 29.19 -10.79
C GLY A 47 -20.46 28.28 -9.61
N PHE A 48 -21.00 27.05 -9.78
CA PHE A 48 -21.14 26.07 -8.70
C PHE A 48 -19.80 25.44 -8.29
N ILE A 49 -18.84 25.38 -9.19
CA ILE A 49 -17.46 24.93 -8.90
C ILE A 49 -16.45 25.94 -9.41
N ALA A 50 -15.28 26.02 -8.75
CA ALA A 50 -14.23 26.96 -9.10
C ALA A 50 -13.66 26.68 -10.51
N PRO A 51 -13.17 27.72 -11.22
CA PRO A 51 -12.41 27.56 -12.45
C PRO A 51 -11.17 26.67 -12.23
N LEU A 52 -10.71 26.03 -13.29
CA LEU A 52 -9.45 25.31 -13.25
C LEU A 52 -8.26 26.29 -13.08
N PRO A 53 -7.23 25.91 -12.29
CA PRO A 53 -5.99 26.66 -12.24
C PRO A 53 -5.33 26.75 -13.62
N GLU A 54 -4.50 27.77 -13.82
CA GLU A 54 -3.68 27.90 -15.03
C GLU A 54 -2.76 26.68 -15.20
N GLY A 55 -2.68 26.13 -16.42
CA GLY A 55 -1.87 24.95 -16.71
C GLY A 55 -2.45 23.63 -16.18
N VAL A 56 -3.73 23.60 -15.79
CA VAL A 56 -4.43 22.40 -15.37
C VAL A 56 -5.64 22.17 -16.25
N MET A 57 -5.82 20.92 -16.68
CA MET A 57 -7.04 20.46 -17.35
C MET A 57 -7.73 19.36 -16.58
N GLU A 58 -9.01 19.16 -16.85
CA GLU A 58 -9.77 18.03 -16.34
C GLU A 58 -10.19 17.10 -17.47
N PHE A 59 -10.08 15.79 -17.23
CA PHE A 59 -10.61 14.76 -18.11
C PHE A 59 -11.19 13.61 -17.29
N GLY A 60 -12.48 13.31 -17.46
CA GLY A 60 -13.15 12.22 -16.77
C GLY A 60 -13.09 12.30 -15.23
N GLY A 61 -13.09 13.51 -14.67
CA GLY A 61 -12.99 13.74 -13.23
C GLY A 61 -11.59 13.65 -12.64
N LYS A 62 -10.56 13.47 -13.49
CA LYS A 62 -9.15 13.52 -13.11
C LYS A 62 -8.53 14.86 -13.55
N MET A 63 -7.63 15.38 -12.69
CA MET A 63 -6.90 16.62 -12.97
C MET A 63 -5.53 16.29 -13.54
N PHE A 64 -5.14 17.01 -14.60
CA PHE A 64 -3.87 16.87 -15.29
C PHE A 64 -3.14 18.22 -15.31
N GLU A 65 -1.89 18.23 -14.84
CA GLU A 65 -1.01 19.37 -14.96
C GLU A 65 -0.30 19.33 -16.32
N ILE A 66 -0.28 20.47 -17.01
CA ILE A 66 0.39 20.56 -18.31
C ILE A 66 1.87 20.86 -18.08
N SER A 67 2.71 19.93 -18.51
CA SER A 67 4.17 20.02 -18.37
C SER A 67 4.76 21.13 -19.21
N LYS A 68 5.68 21.90 -18.62
CA LYS A 68 6.46 22.94 -19.30
C LYS A 68 7.78 22.41 -19.87
N ASP A 69 8.26 21.30 -19.35
CA ASP A 69 9.56 20.69 -19.69
C ASP A 69 9.44 19.38 -20.48
N GLY A 70 8.21 18.98 -20.81
CA GLY A 70 7.93 17.75 -21.55
C GLY A 70 7.91 16.48 -20.71
N THR A 71 8.02 16.57 -19.38
CA THR A 71 7.89 15.39 -18.51
C THR A 71 6.44 14.94 -18.41
N GLU A 72 6.23 13.63 -18.37
CA GLU A 72 4.91 13.03 -18.24
C GLU A 72 4.93 11.95 -17.15
N GLY A 73 3.80 11.74 -16.48
CA GLY A 73 3.67 10.65 -15.53
C GLY A 73 2.61 10.88 -14.47
N ARG A 74 2.55 9.90 -13.55
CA ARG A 74 1.77 10.00 -12.32
C ARG A 74 2.72 10.10 -11.14
N SER A 75 2.40 10.99 -10.21
CA SER A 75 2.94 11.01 -8.86
C SER A 75 1.78 11.10 -7.86
N SER A 76 2.05 10.80 -6.62
CA SER A 76 1.08 10.97 -5.55
C SER A 76 1.76 11.66 -4.35
N SER A 77 0.99 12.40 -3.58
CA SER A 77 1.46 13.01 -2.33
C SER A 77 0.38 12.87 -1.25
N PRO A 78 0.77 12.76 0.02
CA PRO A 78 -0.19 12.73 1.10
C PRO A 78 -0.83 14.11 1.30
N ASN A 79 -2.09 14.15 1.74
CA ASN A 79 -2.73 15.42 2.07
C ASN A 79 -1.98 16.13 3.22
N PRO A 80 -1.50 17.37 3.05
CA PRO A 80 -0.72 18.06 4.07
C PRO A 80 -1.45 18.25 5.41
N ILE A 81 -2.78 18.39 5.39
CA ILE A 81 -3.59 18.51 6.60
C ILE A 81 -3.58 17.19 7.38
N ASP A 82 -3.68 16.07 6.68
CA ASP A 82 -3.69 14.75 7.32
C ASP A 82 -2.29 14.37 7.81
N VAL A 83 -1.23 14.71 7.06
CA VAL A 83 0.16 14.59 7.51
C VAL A 83 0.35 15.39 8.79
N LYS A 84 -0.02 16.68 8.80
CA LYS A 84 0.09 17.52 9.99
C LYS A 84 -0.60 16.93 11.20
N ARG A 85 -1.84 16.45 11.05
CA ARG A 85 -2.59 15.80 12.13
C ARG A 85 -1.89 14.56 12.68
N THR A 86 -1.28 13.77 11.80
CA THR A 86 -0.54 12.57 12.20
C THR A 86 0.77 12.94 12.90
N VAL A 87 1.52 13.88 12.36
CA VAL A 87 2.74 14.42 12.95
C VAL A 87 2.48 14.98 14.35
N ASP A 88 1.42 15.79 14.53
CA ASP A 88 1.05 16.33 15.84
C ASP A 88 0.69 15.20 16.82
N ALA A 89 -0.02 14.16 16.38
CA ALA A 89 -0.34 13.02 17.23
C ALA A 89 0.90 12.17 17.61
N ILE A 90 1.89 12.03 16.71
CA ILE A 90 3.16 11.37 17.01
C ILE A 90 3.94 12.17 18.06
N ARG A 91 4.04 13.49 17.90
CA ARG A 91 4.72 14.37 18.86
C ARG A 91 4.06 14.34 20.23
N GLU A 92 2.73 14.36 20.29
CA GLU A 92 1.97 14.22 21.53
C GLU A 92 2.26 12.85 22.21
N ALA A 93 2.22 11.74 21.44
CA ALA A 93 2.52 10.42 21.97
C ALA A 93 3.97 10.31 22.48
N LYS A 94 4.92 10.95 21.80
CA LYS A 94 6.34 10.96 22.18
C LYS A 94 6.60 11.66 23.50
N MET A 95 5.71 12.54 23.95
CA MET A 95 5.84 13.19 25.27
C MET A 95 5.63 12.22 26.44
N THR A 96 4.96 11.09 26.20
CA THR A 96 4.55 10.15 27.24
C THR A 96 5.01 8.69 26.99
N CYS A 97 5.59 8.42 25.79
CA CYS A 97 6.02 7.08 25.39
C CYS A 97 7.49 7.11 24.96
N GLU A 98 8.24 6.07 25.31
CA GLU A 98 9.63 5.88 24.87
C GLU A 98 9.70 5.57 23.37
N ALA A 99 8.75 4.79 22.87
CA ALA A 99 8.65 4.41 21.46
C ALA A 99 7.24 4.67 20.91
N VAL A 100 7.18 5.14 19.66
CA VAL A 100 5.92 5.34 18.92
C VAL A 100 5.99 4.53 17.64
N LEU A 101 5.06 3.61 17.46
CA LEU A 101 4.91 2.81 16.24
C LEU A 101 3.72 3.34 15.44
N VAL A 102 3.94 3.61 14.16
CA VAL A 102 2.89 4.05 13.24
C VAL A 102 2.50 2.89 12.35
N MET A 103 1.22 2.52 12.35
CA MET A 103 0.69 1.51 11.44
C MET A 103 -0.05 2.18 10.29
N VAL A 104 0.24 1.74 9.06
CA VAL A 104 -0.38 2.25 7.82
C VAL A 104 -0.97 1.10 7.04
N HIS A 105 -2.21 1.26 6.56
CA HIS A 105 -2.84 0.31 5.66
C HIS A 105 -3.14 1.02 4.33
N SER A 106 -2.53 0.55 3.23
CA SER A 106 -2.70 1.13 1.90
C SER A 106 -2.63 0.06 0.82
N HIS A 107 -3.58 0.13 -0.12
CA HIS A 107 -3.62 -0.71 -1.32
C HIS A 107 -3.02 -0.01 -2.56
N GLU A 108 -2.52 1.21 -2.38
CA GLU A 108 -1.95 1.98 -3.49
C GLU A 108 -0.62 1.38 -3.95
N ILE A 109 -0.42 1.44 -5.26
CA ILE A 109 0.78 0.95 -5.92
C ILE A 109 1.43 2.07 -6.75
N ARG A 110 2.72 1.95 -7.03
CA ARG A 110 3.44 2.91 -7.85
C ARG A 110 3.24 2.60 -9.33
N LYS A 111 2.43 3.40 -10.02
CA LYS A 111 2.06 3.18 -11.43
C LYS A 111 1.42 1.79 -11.61
N ASP A 112 2.08 0.91 -12.34
CA ASP A 112 1.73 -0.48 -12.64
C ASP A 112 2.58 -1.51 -11.86
N ASN A 113 3.40 -1.04 -10.91
CA ASN A 113 4.30 -1.88 -10.11
C ASN A 113 3.75 -2.04 -8.68
N ASP A 114 3.24 -3.22 -8.37
CA ASP A 114 2.69 -3.58 -7.07
C ASP A 114 3.74 -3.95 -6.01
N GLU A 115 5.00 -4.16 -6.43
CA GLU A 115 6.13 -4.42 -5.54
C GLU A 115 6.68 -3.14 -4.88
N GLU A 116 6.43 -1.97 -5.48
CA GLU A 116 6.90 -0.70 -4.96
C GLU A 116 5.85 0.01 -4.09
N ALA A 117 6.33 0.71 -3.07
CA ALA A 117 5.51 1.65 -2.31
C ALA A 117 5.15 2.85 -3.19
N ASP A 118 3.89 3.32 -3.14
CA ASP A 118 3.50 4.53 -3.85
C ASP A 118 4.22 5.77 -3.27
N TYR A 119 4.39 6.80 -4.07
CA TYR A 119 5.16 8.02 -3.72
C TYR A 119 4.67 8.65 -2.41
N PHE A 120 3.36 8.79 -2.23
CA PHE A 120 2.79 9.37 -1.02
C PHE A 120 3.15 8.57 0.23
N LEU A 121 3.26 7.24 0.12
CA LEU A 121 3.53 6.37 1.26
C LEU A 121 4.98 6.53 1.75
N GLU A 122 5.93 6.68 0.84
CA GLU A 122 7.32 6.98 1.18
C GLU A 122 7.44 8.35 1.88
N GLU A 123 6.81 9.39 1.31
CA GLU A 123 6.80 10.73 1.89
C GLU A 123 6.15 10.74 3.28
N PHE A 124 4.99 10.10 3.41
CA PHE A 124 4.27 10.00 4.68
C PHE A 124 5.06 9.23 5.75
N ALA A 125 5.64 8.08 5.39
CA ALA A 125 6.38 7.26 6.33
C ALA A 125 7.61 7.99 6.87
N ARG A 126 8.37 8.65 5.99
CA ARG A 126 9.53 9.47 6.39
C ARG A 126 9.12 10.65 7.27
N ALA A 127 8.01 11.33 6.95
CA ALA A 127 7.47 12.40 7.79
C ALA A 127 7.05 11.91 9.19
N CYS A 128 6.57 10.67 9.32
CA CYS A 128 6.29 10.06 10.62
C CYS A 128 7.57 9.84 11.43
N ILE A 129 8.65 9.34 10.81
CA ILE A 129 9.94 9.16 11.48
C ILE A 129 10.53 10.54 11.87
N ASP A 130 10.47 11.54 11.01
CA ASP A 130 10.91 12.91 11.29
C ASP A 130 10.15 13.55 12.46
N ALA A 131 8.91 13.13 12.68
CA ALA A 131 8.10 13.57 13.82
C ALA A 131 8.44 12.84 15.14
N GLY A 132 9.27 11.78 15.10
CA GLY A 132 9.71 11.02 16.26
C GLY A 132 9.12 9.61 16.38
N ALA A 133 8.48 9.08 15.33
CA ALA A 133 8.11 7.68 15.29
C ALA A 133 9.37 6.81 15.27
N SER A 134 9.34 5.69 16.00
CA SER A 134 10.46 4.74 16.10
C SER A 134 10.42 3.66 15.03
N ALA A 135 9.25 3.44 14.43
CA ALA A 135 9.06 2.60 13.24
C ALA A 135 7.74 2.93 12.53
N VAL A 136 7.68 2.64 11.23
CA VAL A 136 6.44 2.63 10.45
C VAL A 136 6.19 1.21 9.92
N ILE A 137 4.98 0.69 10.13
CA ILE A 137 4.60 -0.67 9.78
C ILE A 137 3.44 -0.62 8.80
N GLY A 138 3.71 -0.95 7.54
CA GLY A 138 2.77 -0.95 6.45
C GLY A 138 2.14 -2.32 6.18
N GLY A 139 0.95 -2.28 5.59
CA GLY A 139 0.21 -3.43 5.09
C GLY A 139 -0.82 -2.98 4.05
N GLY A 140 -1.50 -3.94 3.41
CA GLY A 140 -2.60 -3.68 2.49
C GLY A 140 -2.47 -4.39 1.14
N THR A 141 -1.34 -4.32 0.46
CA THR A 141 -1.17 -4.89 -0.88
C THR A 141 -0.96 -6.41 -0.90
N HIS A 142 -1.03 -7.06 0.25
CA HIS A 142 -0.92 -8.52 0.40
C HIS A 142 0.43 -9.14 0.00
N GLN A 143 1.41 -8.36 -0.37
CA GLN A 143 2.76 -8.80 -0.75
C GLN A 143 3.80 -8.00 0.02
N LEU A 144 4.97 -8.60 0.25
CA LEU A 144 6.10 -7.89 0.84
C LEU A 144 6.52 -6.74 -0.08
N LYS A 145 6.80 -5.59 0.52
CA LYS A 145 7.46 -4.45 -0.14
C LYS A 145 8.81 -4.18 0.52
N GLY A 146 9.57 -3.30 -0.09
CA GLY A 146 10.87 -2.92 0.42
C GLY A 146 10.85 -2.45 1.87
N ILE A 147 11.98 -2.60 2.54
CA ILE A 147 12.22 -2.14 3.91
C ILE A 147 13.30 -1.08 3.85
N GLU A 148 13.04 0.07 4.43
CA GLU A 148 13.96 1.20 4.51
C GLU A 148 14.43 1.40 5.95
N LEU A 149 15.72 1.67 6.14
CA LEU A 149 16.24 2.22 7.39
C LEU A 149 16.43 3.73 7.24
N TYR A 150 15.43 4.48 7.61
CA TYR A 150 15.46 5.93 7.54
C TYR A 150 15.82 6.53 8.90
N ARG A 151 16.97 7.19 8.98
CA ARG A 151 17.50 7.78 10.24
C ARG A 151 17.59 6.76 11.38
N ASP A 152 18.04 5.57 11.08
CA ASP A 152 18.13 4.42 12.00
C ASP A 152 16.75 3.95 12.53
N CYS A 153 15.67 4.22 11.82
CA CYS A 153 14.33 3.74 12.15
C CYS A 153 13.78 2.90 10.99
N PRO A 154 13.22 1.71 11.25
CA PRO A 154 12.73 0.86 10.18
C PRO A 154 11.38 1.34 9.65
N ILE A 155 11.27 1.36 8.34
CA ILE A 155 10.02 1.55 7.60
C ILE A 155 9.76 0.27 6.82
N PHE A 156 8.75 -0.47 7.21
CA PHE A 156 8.25 -1.63 6.49
C PHE A 156 7.09 -1.17 5.61
N TYR A 157 7.28 -1.04 4.30
CA TYR A 157 6.23 -0.52 3.43
C TYR A 157 5.05 -1.47 3.24
N CYS A 158 5.28 -2.78 3.30
CA CYS A 158 4.25 -3.80 3.49
C CYS A 158 4.91 -5.10 3.97
N LEU A 159 4.37 -5.69 5.03
CA LEU A 159 4.86 -6.95 5.59
C LEU A 159 4.23 -8.19 4.95
N GLY A 160 3.33 -8.03 3.96
CA GLY A 160 2.58 -9.13 3.37
C GLY A 160 1.45 -9.60 4.29
N ASN A 161 1.02 -10.83 4.10
CA ASN A 161 -0.01 -11.47 4.91
C ASN A 161 0.60 -12.28 6.04
N PHE A 162 0.09 -12.12 7.25
CA PHE A 162 0.41 -13.02 8.38
C PHE A 162 -0.64 -14.12 8.54
N ILE A 163 -1.90 -13.83 8.24
CA ILE A 163 -3.02 -14.76 8.13
C ILE A 163 -3.84 -14.32 6.93
N PHE A 164 -4.23 -15.26 6.07
CA PHE A 164 -5.00 -14.96 4.86
C PHE A 164 -6.06 -16.03 4.59
N GLU A 165 -7.13 -16.03 5.37
CA GLU A 165 -8.17 -17.08 5.40
C GLU A 165 -9.45 -16.63 4.70
N ASN A 166 -9.57 -16.82 3.40
CA ASN A 166 -10.85 -16.63 2.67
C ASN A 166 -11.76 -17.86 2.65
N GLN A 167 -11.20 -19.04 2.87
CA GLN A 167 -11.97 -20.29 2.86
C GLN A 167 -12.99 -20.39 4.01
N TYR A 168 -12.83 -19.59 5.05
CA TYR A 168 -13.74 -19.56 6.20
C TYR A 168 -14.80 -18.45 6.13
N VAL A 169 -14.86 -17.70 5.02
CA VAL A 169 -15.91 -16.69 4.81
C VAL A 169 -17.27 -17.41 4.71
N ARG A 170 -18.16 -17.10 5.64
CA ARG A 170 -19.48 -17.74 5.71
C ARG A 170 -20.57 -16.98 4.95
N LEU A 171 -20.43 -15.67 4.83
CA LEU A 171 -21.41 -14.79 4.19
C LEU A 171 -20.68 -13.83 3.25
N LEU A 172 -21.30 -13.61 2.09
CA LEU A 172 -20.86 -12.60 1.13
C LEU A 172 -21.96 -11.54 0.98
N PRO A 173 -21.61 -10.27 0.71
CA PRO A 173 -22.60 -9.21 0.48
C PRO A 173 -23.52 -9.53 -0.70
N ALA A 174 -24.75 -9.01 -0.66
CA ALA A 174 -25.75 -9.27 -1.71
C ALA A 174 -25.29 -8.76 -3.08
N ASP A 175 -24.72 -7.56 -3.14
CA ASP A 175 -24.16 -6.96 -4.35
C ASP A 175 -22.99 -7.77 -4.94
N TYR A 176 -22.18 -8.40 -4.07
CA TYR A 176 -21.15 -9.35 -4.53
C TYR A 176 -21.80 -10.56 -5.21
N MET A 177 -22.83 -11.16 -4.60
CA MET A 177 -23.51 -12.34 -5.17
C MET A 177 -24.20 -11.98 -6.50
N GLU A 178 -24.89 -10.85 -6.57
CA GLU A 178 -25.52 -10.34 -7.79
C GLU A 178 -24.50 -10.12 -8.93
N LYS A 179 -23.34 -9.53 -8.61
CA LYS A 179 -22.27 -9.31 -9.57
C LYS A 179 -21.83 -10.58 -10.29
N TYR A 180 -21.87 -11.71 -9.60
CA TYR A 180 -21.50 -13.01 -10.13
C TYR A 180 -22.69 -13.87 -10.57
N GLY A 181 -23.89 -13.28 -10.67
CA GLY A 181 -25.11 -13.96 -11.12
C GLY A 181 -25.61 -15.02 -10.15
N LEU A 182 -25.34 -14.83 -8.84
CA LEU A 182 -25.71 -15.77 -7.78
C LEU A 182 -26.81 -15.20 -6.88
N ASN A 183 -27.59 -16.10 -6.29
CA ASN A 183 -28.59 -15.74 -5.31
C ASN A 183 -27.95 -15.54 -3.91
N ILE A 184 -28.50 -14.66 -3.09
CA ILE A 184 -28.06 -14.38 -1.71
C ILE A 184 -28.07 -15.61 -0.80
N HIS A 185 -28.86 -16.65 -1.14
CA HIS A 185 -28.91 -17.92 -0.41
C HIS A 185 -27.87 -18.93 -0.88
N THR A 186 -27.07 -18.61 -1.91
CA THR A 186 -25.96 -19.45 -2.39
C THR A 186 -24.84 -19.44 -1.35
N ALA A 187 -24.21 -20.59 -1.12
CA ALA A 187 -23.09 -20.68 -0.19
C ALA A 187 -21.95 -19.76 -0.61
N ALA A 188 -21.32 -19.08 0.36
CA ALA A 188 -20.21 -18.16 0.10
C ALA A 188 -19.04 -18.81 -0.67
N SER A 189 -18.75 -20.08 -0.43
CA SER A 189 -17.73 -20.84 -1.17
C SER A 189 -18.00 -20.90 -2.67
N ILE A 190 -19.28 -21.01 -3.08
CA ILE A 190 -19.66 -20.98 -4.50
C ILE A 190 -19.44 -19.61 -5.10
N GLY A 191 -19.73 -18.54 -4.34
CA GLY A 191 -19.48 -17.16 -4.77
C GLY A 191 -17.98 -16.89 -4.97
N ILE A 192 -17.15 -17.37 -4.06
CA ILE A 192 -15.68 -17.27 -4.16
C ILE A 192 -15.18 -18.06 -5.36
N ALA A 193 -15.63 -19.32 -5.55
CA ALA A 193 -15.27 -20.13 -6.69
C ALA A 193 -15.66 -19.48 -8.03
N ARG A 194 -16.88 -18.93 -8.11
CA ARG A 194 -17.37 -18.22 -9.31
C ARG A 194 -16.51 -17.00 -9.66
N ARG A 195 -16.07 -16.24 -8.67
CA ARG A 195 -15.10 -15.15 -8.87
C ARG A 195 -13.78 -15.68 -9.46
N GLN A 196 -13.26 -16.77 -8.92
CA GLN A 196 -12.02 -17.38 -9.40
C GLN A 196 -12.14 -17.87 -10.85
N GLU A 197 -13.27 -18.50 -11.22
CA GLU A 197 -13.54 -18.93 -12.60
C GLU A 197 -13.61 -17.76 -13.60
N GLN A 198 -14.07 -16.59 -13.17
CA GLN A 198 -14.23 -15.40 -14.03
C GLN A 198 -12.97 -14.52 -14.09
N SER A 199 -12.03 -14.65 -13.15
CA SER A 199 -10.77 -13.94 -13.15
C SER A 199 -9.66 -14.83 -13.71
N SER A 200 -8.86 -14.30 -14.64
CA SER A 200 -7.73 -15.03 -15.21
C SER A 200 -6.64 -15.32 -14.16
N HIS A 201 -6.59 -14.57 -13.07
CA HIS A 201 -5.70 -14.77 -11.92
C HIS A 201 -6.39 -14.40 -10.62
N SER A 202 -6.12 -15.18 -9.58
CA SER A 202 -6.55 -14.95 -8.22
C SER A 202 -5.33 -14.64 -7.34
N LEU A 203 -5.50 -13.79 -6.31
CA LEU A 203 -4.45 -13.60 -5.28
C LEU A 203 -3.98 -14.92 -4.67
N TYR A 204 -4.82 -15.97 -4.72
CA TYR A 204 -4.48 -17.31 -4.22
C TYR A 204 -3.50 -18.10 -5.10
N GLU A 205 -3.22 -17.63 -6.30
CA GLU A 205 -2.29 -18.25 -7.25
C GLU A 205 -0.93 -17.57 -7.27
N ILE A 206 -0.78 -16.47 -6.51
CA ILE A 206 0.45 -15.68 -6.45
C ILE A 206 1.28 -16.14 -5.25
N PRO A 207 2.45 -16.78 -5.46
CA PRO A 207 3.27 -17.29 -4.37
C PRO A 207 3.72 -16.21 -3.36
N GLU A 208 3.91 -14.97 -3.81
CA GLU A 208 4.32 -13.82 -2.99
C GLU A 208 3.28 -13.47 -1.94
N VAL A 209 1.99 -13.74 -2.20
CA VAL A 209 0.87 -13.51 -1.24
C VAL A 209 0.96 -14.45 -0.04
N TYR A 210 1.63 -15.60 -0.21
CA TYR A 210 1.85 -16.60 0.84
C TYR A 210 3.18 -16.44 1.57
N ARG A 211 3.94 -15.38 1.29
CA ARG A 211 5.23 -15.10 1.92
C ARG A 211 5.16 -13.81 2.72
N SER A 212 5.73 -13.85 3.91
CA SER A 212 5.73 -12.73 4.85
C SER A 212 6.99 -12.77 5.70
N VAL A 213 7.15 -11.76 6.52
CA VAL A 213 8.17 -11.74 7.56
C VAL A 213 7.57 -11.22 8.86
N LEU A 214 8.03 -11.75 9.98
CA LEU A 214 7.74 -11.21 11.30
C LEU A 214 8.99 -10.46 11.80
N PRO A 215 8.97 -9.12 11.82
CA PRO A 215 10.09 -8.33 12.28
C PRO A 215 10.29 -8.45 13.80
N TYR A 216 11.52 -8.68 14.21
CA TYR A 216 11.99 -8.43 15.56
C TYR A 216 12.98 -7.28 15.54
N PHE A 217 12.77 -6.26 16.34
CA PHE A 217 13.66 -5.12 16.41
C PHE A 217 13.69 -4.51 17.82
N GLU A 218 14.85 -3.99 18.18
CA GLU A 218 15.07 -3.31 19.44
C GLU A 218 15.17 -1.80 19.22
N ILE A 219 14.56 -1.04 20.13
CA ILE A 219 14.58 0.41 20.09
C ILE A 219 15.31 0.92 21.33
N CYS A 220 16.38 1.68 21.11
CA CYS A 220 17.10 2.38 22.15
C CYS A 220 17.15 3.88 21.80
N GLN A 221 16.71 4.72 22.73
CA GLN A 221 16.66 6.18 22.55
C GLN A 221 15.94 6.62 21.26
N GLY A 222 14.89 5.88 20.88
CA GLY A 222 14.08 6.16 19.70
C GLY A 222 14.63 5.66 18.38
N LYS A 223 15.79 4.97 18.39
CA LYS A 223 16.44 4.40 17.21
C LYS A 223 16.44 2.87 17.27
N CYS A 224 16.41 2.25 16.12
CA CYS A 224 16.58 0.81 15.99
C CYS A 224 18.05 0.43 16.15
N THR A 225 18.35 -0.42 17.12
CA THR A 225 19.71 -0.90 17.40
C THR A 225 19.93 -2.35 16.98
N HIS A 226 18.83 -3.09 16.76
CA HIS A 226 18.83 -4.44 16.24
C HIS A 226 17.61 -4.67 15.37
N LEU A 227 17.77 -5.35 14.24
CA LEU A 227 16.68 -5.70 13.34
C LEU A 227 16.96 -7.05 12.69
N GLU A 228 16.05 -7.99 12.89
CA GLU A 228 16.02 -9.27 12.21
C GLU A 228 14.59 -9.62 11.83
N LEU A 229 14.42 -10.48 10.83
CA LEU A 229 13.12 -10.89 10.31
C LEU A 229 13.01 -12.41 10.40
N LEU A 230 11.97 -12.91 11.04
CA LEU A 230 11.61 -14.32 10.95
C LEU A 230 10.86 -14.53 9.63
N PRO A 231 11.40 -15.34 8.71
CA PRO A 231 10.71 -15.64 7.46
C PRO A 231 9.48 -16.52 7.72
N VAL A 232 8.35 -16.15 7.13
CA VAL A 232 7.05 -16.80 7.31
C VAL A 232 6.47 -17.18 5.95
N GLU A 233 5.89 -18.37 5.87
CA GLU A 233 5.08 -18.83 4.76
C GLU A 233 3.67 -19.22 5.22
N LEU A 234 2.68 -19.14 4.33
CA LEU A 234 1.27 -19.46 4.63
C LEU A 234 0.82 -20.80 4.02
N GLY A 235 1.77 -21.68 3.66
CA GLY A 235 1.46 -23.03 3.19
C GLY A 235 0.62 -23.07 1.92
N MET A 236 1.04 -22.41 0.84
CA MET A 236 0.32 -22.37 -0.44
C MET A 236 -0.02 -23.77 -0.96
N ASP A 237 0.90 -24.73 -0.82
CA ASP A 237 0.81 -26.08 -1.33
C ASP A 237 0.24 -27.08 -0.29
N ARG A 238 -0.18 -26.59 0.89
CA ARG A 238 -0.75 -27.43 1.95
C ARG A 238 -2.24 -27.70 1.74
N GLU A 239 -2.77 -28.69 2.45
CA GLU A 239 -4.21 -28.96 2.46
C GLU A 239 -5.00 -27.79 3.05
N ASN A 240 -6.29 -27.67 2.69
CA ASN A 240 -7.14 -26.54 3.06
C ASN A 240 -7.16 -26.22 4.57
N ALA A 241 -7.06 -27.23 5.43
CA ALA A 241 -7.05 -27.03 6.89
C ALA A 241 -5.74 -26.42 7.41
N GLU A 242 -4.65 -26.53 6.65
CA GLU A 242 -3.30 -26.08 7.02
C GLU A 242 -2.86 -24.87 6.17
N LYS A 243 -3.68 -24.48 5.21
CA LYS A 243 -3.40 -23.38 4.29
C LYS A 243 -3.77 -22.04 4.93
N ASN A 244 -3.00 -21.00 4.60
CA ASN A 244 -3.25 -19.61 4.98
C ASN A 244 -3.02 -19.26 6.47
N ILE A 245 -2.39 -20.16 7.22
CA ILE A 245 -1.90 -19.90 8.57
C ILE A 245 -0.36 -19.80 8.55
N PRO A 246 0.25 -19.03 9.47
CA PRO A 246 1.69 -18.78 9.44
C PRO A 246 2.50 -19.97 9.92
N TYR A 247 3.52 -20.32 9.15
CA TYR A 247 4.58 -21.26 9.47
C TYR A 247 5.93 -20.57 9.36
N VAL A 248 6.90 -21.00 10.13
CA VAL A 248 8.28 -20.61 9.84
C VAL A 248 8.68 -21.24 8.51
N ALA A 249 9.16 -20.40 7.60
CA ALA A 249 9.58 -20.86 6.28
C ALA A 249 10.78 -21.81 6.38
N ASP A 250 10.83 -22.82 5.52
CA ASP A 250 12.02 -23.64 5.35
C ASP A 250 13.18 -22.80 4.77
N GLU A 251 14.41 -23.35 4.84
CA GLU A 251 15.62 -22.65 4.39
C GLU A 251 15.51 -22.15 2.94
N LYS A 252 15.05 -23.01 2.03
CA LYS A 252 14.89 -22.68 0.61
C LYS A 252 13.88 -21.57 0.37
N THR A 253 12.78 -21.56 1.11
CA THR A 253 11.75 -20.52 1.04
C THR A 253 12.25 -19.23 1.70
N ALA A 254 12.96 -19.34 2.82
CA ALA A 254 13.57 -18.21 3.52
C ALA A 254 14.62 -17.47 2.68
N GLU A 255 15.48 -18.22 1.97
CA GLU A 255 16.44 -17.65 0.99
C GLU A 255 15.72 -16.86 -0.11
N LYS A 256 14.64 -17.43 -0.69
CA LYS A 256 13.83 -16.71 -1.70
C LYS A 256 13.18 -15.44 -1.16
N ILE A 257 12.75 -15.44 0.12
CA ILE A 257 12.20 -14.25 0.77
C ILE A 257 13.31 -13.20 0.94
N ALA A 258 14.53 -13.60 1.35
CA ALA A 258 15.67 -12.68 1.49
C ALA A 258 16.09 -12.06 0.15
N GLU A 259 16.20 -12.88 -0.91
CA GLU A 259 16.48 -12.42 -2.28
C GLU A 259 15.41 -11.42 -2.77
N TYR A 260 14.13 -11.76 -2.55
CA TYR A 260 13.01 -10.88 -2.90
C TYR A 260 13.10 -9.54 -2.16
N LEU A 261 13.29 -9.57 -0.83
CA LEU A 261 13.41 -8.36 -0.02
C LEU A 261 14.60 -7.51 -0.44
N THR A 262 15.76 -8.11 -0.74
CA THR A 262 16.92 -7.39 -1.27
C THR A 262 16.59 -6.67 -2.56
N ARG A 263 15.92 -7.35 -3.50
CA ARG A 263 15.52 -6.77 -4.79
C ARG A 263 14.58 -5.58 -4.61
N VAL A 264 13.52 -5.71 -3.81
CA VAL A 264 12.53 -4.63 -3.62
C VAL A 264 13.01 -3.53 -2.68
N SER A 265 14.05 -3.80 -1.86
CA SER A 265 14.65 -2.82 -0.94
C SER A 265 15.85 -2.08 -1.52
N LYS A 266 16.36 -2.51 -2.68
CA LYS A 266 17.56 -1.94 -3.34
C LYS A 266 17.50 -0.41 -3.46
N ARG A 267 16.35 0.15 -3.77
CA ARG A 267 16.14 1.60 -3.89
C ARG A 267 16.32 2.36 -2.56
N TYR A 268 16.22 1.66 -1.43
CA TYR A 268 16.40 2.19 -0.08
C TYR A 268 17.79 1.92 0.49
N GLY A 269 18.64 1.22 -0.28
CA GLY A 269 20.00 0.89 0.12
C GLY A 269 20.10 -0.18 1.21
N THR A 270 19.07 -1.01 1.38
CA THR A 270 19.07 -2.15 2.30
C THR A 270 19.18 -3.46 1.53
N GLU A 271 20.07 -4.34 1.97
CA GLU A 271 20.28 -5.68 1.44
C GLU A 271 20.07 -6.70 2.55
N TRP A 272 19.50 -7.85 2.21
CA TRP A 272 19.05 -8.84 3.17
C TRP A 272 19.66 -10.20 2.86
N GLU A 273 20.13 -10.92 3.86
CA GLU A 273 20.61 -12.29 3.74
C GLU A 273 19.91 -13.23 4.72
N TYR A 274 19.70 -14.48 4.32
CA TYR A 274 19.26 -15.52 5.23
C TYR A 274 20.44 -16.12 5.98
N LYS A 275 20.37 -16.13 7.31
CA LYS A 275 21.40 -16.64 8.17
C LYS A 275 20.81 -17.23 9.45
N GLU A 276 21.13 -18.48 9.75
CA GLU A 276 20.76 -19.16 11.01
C GLU A 276 19.28 -19.03 11.41
N GLY A 277 18.37 -19.21 10.45
CA GLY A 277 16.92 -19.14 10.68
C GLY A 277 16.32 -17.75 10.71
N ARG A 278 17.09 -16.73 10.37
CA ARG A 278 16.67 -15.32 10.30
C ARG A 278 17.07 -14.68 8.98
N ILE A 279 16.35 -13.65 8.60
CA ILE A 279 16.78 -12.72 7.55
C ILE A 279 17.31 -11.49 8.25
N VAL A 280 18.56 -11.15 7.98
CA VAL A 280 19.29 -10.05 8.61
C VAL A 280 19.80 -9.08 7.55
N LEU A 281 20.12 -7.86 7.97
CA LEU A 281 20.78 -6.90 7.08
C LEU A 281 22.18 -7.41 6.71
N HIS A 282 22.47 -7.39 5.42
CA HIS A 282 23.82 -7.64 4.94
C HIS A 282 24.74 -6.50 5.38
N ALA A 283 25.83 -6.86 6.06
CA ALA A 283 26.78 -5.90 6.66
C ALA A 283 27.71 -5.28 5.61
#